data_b016fcdd0f7525f6a074da013d6386b7
#
_entry.id   b016fcdd0f7525f6a074da013d6386b7
#
_cell.length_a   1.000
_cell.length_b   1.000
_cell.length_c   1.000
_cell.angle_alpha   90.00
_cell.angle_beta   90.00
_cell.angle_gamma   90.00
#
_symmetry.space_group_name_H-M   'P 1'
#
loop_
_entity.id
_entity.type
_entity.pdbx_description
1 polymer ?
#
loop_
_entity_poly.entity_id
_entity_poly.type
_entity_poly.pdbx_seq_one_letter_code
_entity_poly.pdbx_strand_id
1 'polypeptide(L)'
;GWDRDRIMNAVTAQGVPCFSGSCSEIYLEKAFTDAGYGPKDRLPVARELGETSLMFLVHPTLSEKDMHRMADAVDAVMAQAQRP
;
A
#
# COMPACT_ATOMS: atom_id res chain seq x y z
N GLY A 1 -10.81 -7.76 -11.34
CA GLY A 1 -10.00 -6.99 -10.71
C GLY A 1 -10.43 -6.05 -9.62
N TRP A 2 -9.84 -6.24 -8.46
CA TRP A 2 -10.02 -5.32 -7.33
C TRP A 2 -8.98 -4.22 -7.41
N ASP A 3 -9.35 -3.01 -7.00
CA ASP A 3 -8.38 -1.94 -6.85
C ASP A 3 -7.61 -2.07 -5.52
N ARG A 4 -6.57 -1.23 -5.35
CA ARG A 4 -5.73 -1.23 -4.17
C ARG A 4 -6.54 -1.01 -2.89
N ASP A 5 -7.47 -0.08 -2.90
CA ASP A 5 -8.22 0.29 -1.70
C ASP A 5 -9.13 -0.86 -1.26
N ARG A 6 -9.73 -1.56 -2.20
CA ARG A 6 -10.56 -2.72 -1.90
C ARG A 6 -9.74 -3.85 -1.28
N ILE A 7 -8.55 -4.11 -1.82
CA ILE A 7 -7.63 -5.10 -1.26
C ILE A 7 -7.20 -4.69 0.15
N MET A 8 -6.82 -3.43 0.32
CA MET A 8 -6.40 -2.90 1.61
C MET A 8 -7.48 -3.05 2.67
N ASN A 9 -8.71 -2.70 2.33
CA ASN A 9 -9.84 -2.81 3.26
C ASN A 9 -10.17 -4.26 3.60
N ALA A 10 -10.08 -5.17 2.63
CA ALA A 10 -10.33 -6.58 2.84
C ALA A 10 -9.27 -7.22 3.75
N VAL A 11 -8.00 -6.87 3.57
CA VAL A 11 -6.92 -7.34 4.43
C VAL A 11 -7.08 -6.80 5.85
N THR A 12 -7.43 -5.52 5.99
CA THR A 12 -7.67 -4.91 7.30
C THR A 12 -8.85 -5.58 7.99
N ALA A 13 -9.89 -5.96 7.26
CA ALA A 13 -11.05 -6.67 7.82
C ALA A 13 -10.69 -8.06 8.36
N GLN A 14 -9.60 -8.65 7.88
CA GLN A 14 -9.06 -9.91 8.42
C GLN A 14 -8.27 -9.71 9.72
N GLY A 15 -8.16 -8.49 10.19
CA GLY A 15 -7.41 -8.15 11.40
C GLY A 15 -5.92 -7.91 11.18
N VAL A 16 -5.50 -7.70 9.94
CA VAL A 16 -4.11 -7.42 9.59
C VAL A 16 -3.96 -5.95 9.20
N PRO A 17 -3.14 -5.16 9.92
CA PRO A 17 -2.92 -3.76 9.56
C PRO A 17 -2.30 -3.64 8.16
N CYS A 18 -2.97 -2.88 7.30
CA CYS A 18 -2.54 -2.69 5.93
C CYS A 18 -2.80 -1.24 5.53
N PHE A 19 -1.82 -0.59 4.96
CA PHE A 19 -1.86 0.83 4.64
C PHE A 19 -1.45 1.06 3.20
N SER A 20 -1.71 2.27 2.71
CA SER A 20 -1.40 2.65 1.32
C SER A 20 0.07 2.97 1.07
N GLY A 21 0.93 2.83 2.06
CA GLY A 21 2.35 3.11 1.91
C GLY A 21 2.71 4.55 2.26
N SER A 22 3.99 4.86 2.15
CA SER A 22 4.51 6.19 2.41
C SER A 22 4.33 7.10 1.19
N CYS A 23 4.78 8.36 1.30
CA CYS A 23 4.67 9.34 0.22
C CYS A 23 5.43 8.88 -1.03
N SER A 24 4.70 8.57 -2.08
CA SER A 24 5.27 8.09 -3.34
C SER A 24 5.67 9.23 -4.27
N GLU A 25 4.99 10.36 -4.17
CA GLU A 25 5.22 11.54 -4.99
C GLU A 25 5.61 12.70 -4.09
N ILE A 26 6.78 12.58 -3.47
CA ILE A 26 7.28 13.56 -2.50
C ILE A 26 7.34 14.99 -3.08
N TYR A 27 7.56 15.09 -4.39
CA TYR A 27 7.61 16.37 -5.06
C TYR A 27 6.26 17.11 -5.07
N LEU A 28 5.15 16.44 -4.75
CA LEU A 28 3.84 17.06 -4.60
C LEU A 28 3.60 17.59 -3.20
N GLU A 29 4.50 17.29 -2.25
CA GLU A 29 4.40 17.85 -0.91
C GLU A 29 4.56 19.37 -0.96
N LYS A 30 3.82 20.06 -0.10
CA LYS A 30 3.73 21.52 -0.11
C LYS A 30 5.11 22.19 -0.03
N ALA A 31 6.02 21.64 0.76
CA ALA A 31 7.37 22.19 0.90
C ALA A 31 8.12 22.26 -0.45
N PHE A 32 7.92 21.27 -1.30
CA PHE A 32 8.57 21.23 -2.61
C PHE A 32 7.82 22.04 -3.66
N THR A 33 6.49 22.00 -3.64
CA THR A 33 5.69 22.79 -4.59
C THR A 33 5.84 24.28 -4.34
N ASP A 34 5.86 24.71 -3.07
CA ASP A 34 6.04 26.13 -2.71
C ASP A 34 7.44 26.62 -3.08
N ALA A 35 8.45 25.76 -3.03
CA ALA A 35 9.83 26.10 -3.40
C ALA A 35 10.10 25.99 -4.91
N GLY A 36 9.17 25.44 -5.68
CA GLY A 36 9.34 25.23 -7.11
C GLY A 36 10.28 24.07 -7.46
N TYR A 37 10.48 23.14 -6.55
CA TYR A 37 11.38 22.00 -6.72
C TYR A 37 10.62 20.76 -7.13
N GLY A 38 10.09 20.72 -8.26
CA GLY A 38 9.40 19.53 -8.71
C GLY A 38 9.45 19.41 -10.22
N PRO A 39 9.16 18.24 -10.79
CA PRO A 39 9.04 18.10 -12.23
C PRO A 39 7.86 18.92 -12.74
N LYS A 40 7.94 19.36 -13.97
CA LYS A 40 6.86 20.11 -14.62
C LYS A 40 5.58 19.26 -14.67
N ASP A 41 5.74 17.99 -14.99
CA ASP A 41 4.63 17.03 -15.05
C ASP A 41 4.84 15.94 -14.00
N ARG A 42 3.73 15.33 -13.54
CA ARG A 42 3.82 14.21 -12.58
C ARG A 42 4.56 13.05 -13.22
N LEU A 43 5.37 12.38 -12.40
CA LEU A 43 6.11 11.20 -12.84
C LEU A 43 5.15 10.01 -12.91
N PRO A 44 4.91 9.40 -14.08
CA PRO A 44 3.85 8.39 -14.22
C PRO A 44 4.12 7.12 -13.41
N VAL A 45 5.36 6.67 -13.28
CA VAL A 45 5.70 5.48 -12.50
C VAL A 45 5.49 5.74 -11.01
N ALA A 46 5.91 6.92 -10.51
CA ALA A 46 5.72 7.29 -9.12
C ALA A 46 4.23 7.37 -8.78
N ARG A 47 3.43 7.94 -9.66
CA ARG A 47 1.99 8.02 -9.52
C ARG A 47 1.36 6.64 -9.47
N GLU A 48 1.73 5.77 -10.41
CA GLU A 48 1.20 4.40 -10.48
C GLU A 48 1.52 3.62 -9.19
N LEU A 49 2.76 3.71 -8.71
CA LEU A 49 3.16 3.05 -7.47
C LEU A 49 2.37 3.60 -6.27
N GLY A 50 2.13 4.91 -6.23
CA GLY A 50 1.34 5.52 -5.17
C GLY A 50 -0.11 5.04 -5.15
N GLU A 51 -0.68 4.75 -6.30
CA GLU A 51 -2.06 4.31 -6.43
C GLU A 51 -2.23 2.79 -6.26
N THR A 52 -1.17 2.00 -6.39
CA THR A 52 -1.24 0.54 -6.43
C THR A 52 -0.46 -0.15 -5.32
N SER A 53 0.36 0.57 -4.54
CA SER A 53 1.21 -0.03 -3.51
C SER A 53 0.48 -0.20 -2.19
N LEU A 54 0.86 -1.25 -1.46
CA LEU A 54 0.39 -1.55 -0.11
C LEU A 54 1.58 -1.64 0.83
N MET A 55 1.35 -1.34 2.09
CA MET A 55 2.36 -1.43 3.14
C MET A 55 1.83 -2.24 4.31
N PHE A 56 2.64 -3.18 4.80
CA PHE A 56 2.30 -4.00 5.96
C PHE A 56 3.19 -3.65 7.13
N LEU A 57 2.61 -3.72 8.33
CA LEU A 57 3.36 -3.46 9.55
C LEU A 57 4.18 -4.70 9.90
N VAL A 58 5.51 -4.57 9.85
CA VAL A 58 6.44 -5.63 10.27
C VAL A 58 7.24 -5.10 11.45
N HIS A 59 7.20 -5.81 12.56
CA HIS A 59 7.81 -5.37 13.80
C HIS A 59 8.59 -6.51 14.46
N PRO A 60 9.76 -6.24 15.08
CA PRO A 60 10.57 -7.29 15.69
C PRO A 60 9.87 -8.09 16.79
N THR A 61 8.82 -7.52 17.40
CA THR A 61 8.06 -8.22 18.45
C THR A 61 6.98 -9.16 17.90
N LEU A 62 6.75 -9.17 16.58
CA LEU A 62 5.81 -10.10 15.98
C LEU A 62 6.38 -11.51 15.99
N SER A 63 5.58 -12.49 16.43
CA SER A 63 5.99 -13.88 16.45
C SER A 63 5.90 -14.48 15.04
N GLU A 64 6.53 -15.63 14.86
CA GLU A 64 6.41 -16.40 13.62
C GLU A 64 4.95 -16.74 13.33
N LYS A 65 4.19 -17.08 14.36
CA LYS A 65 2.76 -17.34 14.23
C LYS A 65 1.99 -16.12 13.71
N ASP A 66 2.33 -14.92 14.19
CA ASP A 66 1.72 -13.68 13.71
C ASP A 66 2.04 -13.43 12.24
N MET A 67 3.29 -13.69 11.84
CA MET A 67 3.71 -13.52 10.44
C MET A 67 2.97 -14.48 9.53
N HIS A 68 2.80 -15.74 9.93
CA HIS A 68 2.01 -16.71 9.15
C HIS A 68 0.55 -16.30 9.04
N ARG A 69 -0.02 -15.79 10.12
CA ARG A 69 -1.41 -15.29 10.10
C ARG A 69 -1.58 -14.15 9.11
N MET A 70 -0.63 -13.22 9.08
CA MET A 70 -0.66 -12.10 8.14
C MET A 70 -0.56 -12.60 6.69
N ALA A 71 0.36 -13.51 6.43
CA ALA A 71 0.54 -14.10 5.10
C ALA A 71 -0.73 -14.84 4.64
N ASP A 72 -1.34 -15.61 5.53
CA ASP A 72 -2.57 -16.35 5.23
C ASP A 72 -3.72 -15.40 4.90
N ALA A 73 -3.85 -14.30 5.63
CA ALA A 73 -4.88 -13.29 5.38
C ALA A 73 -4.69 -12.65 4.00
N VAL A 74 -3.46 -12.31 3.64
CA VAL A 74 -3.14 -11.73 2.33
C VAL A 74 -3.45 -12.72 1.21
N ASP A 75 -3.05 -13.99 1.37
CA ASP A 75 -3.32 -15.04 0.39
C ASP A 75 -4.83 -15.22 0.16
N ALA A 76 -5.63 -15.22 1.22
CA ALA A 76 -7.07 -15.38 1.12
C ALA A 76 -7.71 -14.21 0.35
N VAL A 77 -7.28 -12.98 0.65
CA VAL A 77 -7.79 -11.79 -0.03
C VAL A 77 -7.37 -11.77 -1.50
N MET A 78 -6.11 -12.08 -1.79
CA MET A 78 -5.61 -12.07 -3.16
C MET A 78 -6.26 -13.16 -4.01
N ALA A 79 -6.59 -14.31 -3.43
CA ALA A 79 -7.32 -15.36 -4.14
C ALA A 79 -8.70 -14.86 -4.59
N GLN A 80 -9.39 -14.09 -3.75
CA GLN A 80 -10.67 -13.49 -4.11
C GLN A 80 -10.50 -12.38 -5.16
N ALA A 81 -9.46 -11.56 -5.01
CA ALA A 81 -9.20 -10.43 -5.90
C ALA A 81 -8.88 -10.88 -7.33
N GLN A 82 -8.31 -12.06 -7.48
CA GLN A 82 -7.93 -12.63 -8.79
C GLN A 82 -9.07 -13.34 -9.50
N ARG A 83 -10.19 -13.56 -8.83
CA ARG A 83 -11.35 -14.20 -9.46
C ARG A 83 -12.01 -13.24 -10.45
N PRO A 84 -12.35 -13.72 -11.65
CA PRO A 84 -13.07 -12.91 -12.63
C PRO A 84 -14.48 -12.55 -12.18
#